data_88f255c3154f5bbe9b48cbbbb34f4517
#
_entry.id   88f255c3154f5bbe9b48cbbbb34f4517
#
_cell.length_a   1.000
_cell.length_b   1.000
_cell.length_c   1.000
_cell.angle_alpha   90.00
_cell.angle_beta   90.00
_cell.angle_gamma   90.00
#
_symmetry.space_group_name_H-M   'P 1'
#
loop_
_entity.id
_entity.type
_entity.pdbx_description
1 polymer ?
#
loop_
_entity_poly.entity_id
_entity_poly.type
_entity_poly.pdbx_seq_one_letter_code
_entity_poly.pdbx_strand_id
1 'polypeptide(L)'
;ICWSLVGSEMCIRDSNEDAARDLYPNTYKKKVDQSKELGTKILDQLKRDPFTKIHKQNVEYADFRVLKSVDIPSVLVESGFITNPEDAKRLKTKAGRRMIARSIFLGIHNYFKEAPVSGTLLENYQNYLNYEIQKGDVLSEIAIRFGVTVDSINKTNNLENKSIFPGQIIRIEI
;
A
#
# COMPACT_ATOMS: atom_id res chain seq x y z
N ILE A 1 -13.66 -2.01 -6.31
CA ILE A 1 -13.62 -2.31 -4.87
C ILE A 1 -13.32 -1.02 -4.15
N CYS A 2 -14.32 -0.55 -3.44
CA CYS A 2 -14.21 0.65 -2.63
C CYS A 2 -13.72 0.27 -1.23
N TRP A 3 -12.69 0.94 -0.79
CA TRP A 3 -12.22 0.94 0.56
C TRP A 3 -12.63 2.25 1.19
N SER A 4 -13.67 2.19 1.99
CA SER A 4 -13.98 3.30 2.87
C SER A 4 -13.31 3.05 4.21
N LEU A 5 -12.27 3.82 4.50
CA LEU A 5 -11.79 3.97 5.87
C LEU A 5 -12.80 4.75 6.71
N VAL A 6 -13.82 5.33 6.07
CA VAL A 6 -14.85 6.12 6.73
C VAL A 6 -16.09 6.14 5.85
N GLY A 7 -17.19 5.68 6.37
CA GLY A 7 -18.43 5.51 5.63
C GLY A 7 -18.99 6.81 5.05
N SER A 8 -19.41 6.74 3.87
CA SER A 8 -20.70 7.15 3.33
C SER A 8 -20.76 6.82 1.85
N GLU A 9 -21.90 6.36 1.44
CA GLU A 9 -22.21 5.81 0.14
C GLU A 9 -22.28 6.89 -0.92
N MET A 10 -21.64 6.66 -2.07
CA MET A 10 -22.12 7.19 -3.33
C MET A 10 -21.73 6.23 -4.46
N CYS A 11 -22.67 5.33 -4.79
CA CYS A 11 -22.56 4.43 -5.92
C CYS A 11 -23.29 5.02 -7.12
N ILE A 12 -22.60 5.17 -8.25
CA ILE A 12 -23.24 5.47 -9.53
C ILE A 12 -23.14 4.23 -10.42
N ARG A 13 -24.26 3.68 -10.80
CA ARG A 13 -24.38 2.54 -11.71
C ARG A 13 -24.16 2.99 -13.15
N ASP A 14 -23.28 2.32 -13.89
CA ASP A 14 -23.08 2.57 -15.31
C ASP A 14 -23.35 1.32 -16.15
N SER A 15 -24.07 1.51 -17.27
CA SER A 15 -24.58 0.46 -18.16
C SER A 15 -23.51 -0.28 -18.97
N ASN A 16 -22.27 0.21 -19.02
CA ASN A 16 -21.19 -0.42 -19.78
C ASN A 16 -20.48 -1.59 -19.06
N GLU A 17 -20.71 -1.75 -17.78
CA GLU A 17 -20.11 -2.85 -17.00
C GLU A 17 -20.74 -4.21 -17.34
N ASP A 18 -22.04 -4.22 -17.62
CA ASP A 18 -22.74 -5.42 -18.02
C ASP A 18 -22.18 -5.97 -19.34
N ALA A 19 -21.84 -5.10 -20.30
CA ALA A 19 -21.24 -5.51 -21.57
C ALA A 19 -19.83 -6.12 -21.41
N ALA A 20 -18.98 -5.55 -20.57
CA ALA A 20 -17.64 -6.09 -20.33
C ALA A 20 -17.68 -7.39 -19.52
N ARG A 21 -18.57 -7.48 -18.52
CA ARG A 21 -18.81 -8.68 -17.74
C ARG A 21 -19.37 -9.81 -18.62
N ASP A 22 -20.28 -9.49 -19.53
CA ASP A 22 -20.93 -10.47 -20.39
C ASP A 22 -20.02 -10.94 -21.53
N LEU A 23 -19.16 -10.06 -22.07
CA LEU A 23 -18.19 -10.42 -23.12
C LEU A 23 -16.96 -11.15 -22.57
N TYR A 24 -16.50 -10.85 -21.35
CA TYR A 24 -15.28 -11.41 -20.76
C TYR A 24 -15.50 -11.82 -19.29
N PRO A 25 -16.45 -12.72 -18.99
CA PRO A 25 -16.85 -13.01 -17.60
C PRO A 25 -15.72 -13.54 -16.73
N ASN A 26 -14.85 -14.36 -17.28
CA ASN A 26 -13.70 -14.94 -16.56
C ASN A 26 -12.62 -13.90 -16.23
N THR A 27 -12.32 -13.03 -17.18
CA THR A 27 -11.32 -11.95 -17.01
C THR A 27 -11.82 -10.93 -15.98
N TYR A 28 -13.08 -10.54 -16.09
CA TYR A 28 -13.70 -9.62 -15.14
C TYR A 28 -13.73 -10.20 -13.72
N LYS A 29 -14.17 -11.45 -13.56
CA LYS A 29 -14.19 -12.12 -12.26
C LYS A 29 -12.77 -12.20 -11.65
N LYS A 30 -11.78 -12.63 -12.43
CA LYS A 30 -10.39 -12.67 -11.99
C LYS A 30 -9.89 -11.31 -11.51
N LYS A 31 -10.19 -10.24 -12.25
CA LYS A 31 -9.84 -8.86 -11.88
C LYS A 31 -10.50 -8.45 -10.56
N VAL A 32 -11.77 -8.77 -10.35
CA VAL A 32 -12.49 -8.46 -9.10
C VAL A 32 -11.85 -9.19 -7.93
N ASP A 33 -11.54 -10.48 -8.07
CA ASP A 33 -10.89 -11.28 -7.04
C ASP A 33 -9.50 -10.71 -6.70
N GLN A 34 -8.70 -10.36 -7.70
CA GLN A 34 -7.39 -9.71 -7.53
C GLN A 34 -7.50 -8.34 -6.86
N SER A 35 -8.50 -7.54 -7.22
CA SER A 35 -8.76 -6.25 -6.57
C SER A 35 -9.12 -6.40 -5.10
N LYS A 36 -9.94 -7.41 -4.77
CA LYS A 36 -10.31 -7.74 -3.39
C LYS A 36 -9.09 -8.16 -2.58
N GLU A 37 -8.22 -8.99 -3.16
CA GLU A 37 -7.00 -9.44 -2.52
C GLU A 37 -6.05 -8.26 -2.26
N LEU A 38 -5.77 -7.42 -3.27
CA LEU A 38 -4.98 -6.20 -3.15
C LEU A 38 -5.54 -5.29 -2.05
N GLY A 39 -6.85 -5.05 -2.06
CA GLY A 39 -7.53 -4.26 -1.05
C GLY A 39 -7.37 -4.85 0.35
N THR A 40 -7.49 -6.16 0.51
CA THR A 40 -7.31 -6.84 1.80
C THR A 40 -5.89 -6.66 2.33
N LYS A 41 -4.87 -6.81 1.50
CA LYS A 41 -3.47 -6.57 1.89
C LYS A 41 -3.23 -5.13 2.38
N ILE A 42 -3.82 -4.15 1.71
CA ILE A 42 -3.74 -2.74 2.13
C ILE A 42 -4.46 -2.54 3.48
N LEU A 43 -5.67 -3.08 3.66
CA LEU A 43 -6.43 -2.98 4.91
C LEU A 43 -5.68 -3.58 6.09
N ASP A 44 -5.09 -4.74 5.90
CA ASP A 44 -4.35 -5.40 6.96
C ASP A 44 -3.16 -4.56 7.43
N GLN A 45 -2.51 -3.83 6.54
CA GLN A 45 -1.45 -2.90 6.92
C GLN A 45 -2.02 -1.65 7.64
N LEU A 46 -3.15 -1.12 7.18
CA LEU A 46 -3.81 0.01 7.83
C LEU A 46 -4.33 -0.34 9.23
N LYS A 47 -4.80 -1.58 9.45
CA LYS A 47 -5.21 -2.08 10.77
C LYS A 47 -4.06 -2.18 11.77
N ARG A 48 -2.83 -2.33 11.29
CA ARG A 48 -1.63 -2.37 12.14
C ARG A 48 -1.19 -0.98 12.64
N ASP A 49 -1.68 0.07 12.01
CA ASP A 49 -1.41 1.44 12.45
C ASP A 49 -2.32 1.80 13.64
N PRO A 50 -1.77 2.00 14.86
CA PRO A 50 -2.57 2.27 16.05
C PRO A 50 -3.28 3.63 16.01
N PHE A 51 -2.88 4.53 15.11
CA PHE A 51 -3.46 5.86 14.99
C PHE A 51 -4.53 5.94 13.89
N THR A 52 -4.68 4.88 13.08
CA THR A 52 -5.69 4.84 12.03
C THR A 52 -6.94 4.16 12.53
N LYS A 53 -8.04 4.92 12.63
CA LYS A 53 -9.35 4.36 12.96
C LYS A 53 -9.94 3.71 11.71
N ILE A 54 -10.13 2.40 11.77
CA ILE A 54 -10.73 1.62 10.69
C ILE A 54 -12.22 1.54 10.91
N HIS A 55 -13.02 2.03 9.96
CA HIS A 55 -14.49 2.00 10.02
C HIS A 55 -15.07 0.71 9.45
N LYS A 56 -14.48 0.20 8.37
CA LYS A 56 -14.92 -1.06 7.73
C LYS A 56 -13.87 -2.13 7.90
N GLN A 57 -14.28 -3.27 8.42
CA GLN A 57 -13.35 -4.38 8.72
C GLN A 57 -13.00 -5.21 7.48
N ASN A 58 -13.76 -5.10 6.41
CA ASN A 58 -13.58 -5.84 5.17
C ASN A 58 -13.59 -4.91 3.97
N VAL A 59 -13.02 -5.40 2.87
CA VAL A 59 -13.12 -4.77 1.56
C VAL A 59 -14.57 -4.83 1.09
N GLU A 60 -15.11 -3.72 0.64
CA GLU A 60 -16.46 -3.64 0.09
C GLU A 60 -16.41 -3.50 -1.44
N TYR A 61 -17.38 -4.09 -2.09
CA TYR A 61 -17.60 -3.91 -3.53
C TYR A 61 -18.38 -2.61 -3.75
N ALA A 62 -17.88 -1.77 -4.64
CA ALA A 62 -18.59 -0.58 -5.08
C ALA A 62 -18.38 -0.32 -6.56
N ASP A 63 -19.44 0.08 -7.22
CA ASP A 63 -19.49 0.29 -8.66
C ASP A 63 -19.02 1.71 -9.04
N PHE A 64 -17.71 1.98 -8.84
CA PHE A 64 -17.11 3.25 -9.27
C PHE A 64 -16.56 3.15 -10.69
N ARG A 65 -16.95 4.10 -11.54
CA ARG A 65 -16.47 4.19 -12.92
C ARG A 65 -14.95 4.18 -13.04
N VAL A 66 -14.24 4.83 -12.12
CA VAL A 66 -12.77 4.89 -12.09
C VAL A 66 -12.12 3.53 -11.85
N LEU A 67 -12.85 2.55 -11.32
CA LEU A 67 -12.36 1.20 -11.03
C LEU A 67 -12.73 0.17 -12.12
N LYS A 68 -13.31 0.60 -13.23
CA LYS A 68 -13.88 -0.28 -14.28
C LYS A 68 -12.89 -0.77 -15.34
N SER A 69 -11.57 -0.70 -15.09
CA SER A 69 -10.62 -1.40 -15.96
C SER A 69 -10.89 -2.90 -15.98
N VAL A 70 -10.89 -3.53 -17.16
CA VAL A 70 -11.19 -4.97 -17.29
C VAL A 70 -10.00 -5.83 -16.91
N ASP A 71 -8.79 -5.29 -17.05
CA ASP A 71 -7.51 -6.03 -17.02
C ASP A 71 -6.66 -5.68 -15.80
N ILE A 72 -6.94 -4.56 -15.12
CA ILE A 72 -6.09 -4.06 -14.03
C ILE A 72 -6.85 -4.11 -12.71
N PRO A 73 -6.34 -4.83 -11.69
CA PRO A 73 -6.87 -4.76 -10.33
C PRO A 73 -6.90 -3.31 -9.84
N SER A 74 -8.06 -2.87 -9.37
CA SER A 74 -8.26 -1.47 -9.02
C SER A 74 -8.93 -1.35 -7.65
N VAL A 75 -8.41 -0.45 -6.80
CA VAL A 75 -8.88 -0.22 -5.44
C VAL A 75 -8.95 1.27 -5.17
N LEU A 76 -10.04 1.72 -4.56
CA LEU A 76 -10.16 3.06 -3.99
C LEU A 76 -9.87 2.98 -2.48
N VAL A 77 -8.91 3.79 -2.03
CA VAL A 77 -8.57 3.91 -0.60
C VAL A 77 -8.99 5.27 -0.09
N GLU A 78 -9.98 5.31 0.79
CA GLU A 78 -10.42 6.53 1.46
C GLU A 78 -9.67 6.69 2.78
N SER A 79 -8.85 7.73 2.88
CA SER A 79 -7.92 7.93 4.00
C SER A 79 -8.54 8.58 5.23
N GLY A 80 -9.78 9.03 5.15
CA GLY A 80 -10.54 9.63 6.24
C GLY A 80 -11.44 10.79 5.79
N PHE A 81 -12.33 11.24 6.67
CA PHE A 81 -13.23 12.37 6.41
C PHE A 81 -12.61 13.69 6.85
N ILE A 82 -12.59 14.64 5.95
CA ILE A 82 -12.16 16.02 6.26
C ILE A 82 -13.10 16.71 7.24
N THR A 83 -14.38 16.30 7.26
CA THR A 83 -15.40 16.80 8.19
C THR A 83 -15.27 16.21 9.59
N ASN A 84 -14.54 15.11 9.75
CA ASN A 84 -14.22 14.56 11.08
C ASN A 84 -12.97 15.26 11.63
N PRO A 85 -13.05 15.92 12.81
CA PRO A 85 -11.92 16.67 13.36
C PRO A 85 -10.66 15.83 13.61
N GLU A 86 -10.81 14.58 14.04
CA GLU A 86 -9.68 13.66 14.30
C GLU A 86 -8.97 13.28 12.99
N ASP A 87 -9.74 12.89 11.96
CA ASP A 87 -9.20 12.58 10.65
C ASP A 87 -8.54 13.81 10.02
N ALA A 88 -9.20 14.95 10.07
CA ALA A 88 -8.67 16.21 9.56
C ALA A 88 -7.34 16.58 10.25
N LYS A 89 -7.24 16.42 11.58
CA LYS A 89 -6.03 16.67 12.35
C LYS A 89 -4.90 15.74 11.88
N ARG A 90 -5.18 14.45 11.75
CA ARG A 90 -4.22 13.44 11.28
C ARG A 90 -3.74 13.74 9.86
N LEU A 91 -4.67 14.02 8.93
CA LEU A 91 -4.36 14.29 7.52
C LEU A 91 -3.60 15.61 7.30
N LYS A 92 -3.77 16.61 8.18
CA LYS A 92 -2.99 17.86 8.16
C LYS A 92 -1.52 17.64 8.49
N THR A 93 -1.18 16.62 9.28
CA THR A 93 0.21 16.38 9.69
C THR A 93 1.00 15.60 8.64
N LYS A 94 2.28 15.92 8.47
CA LYS A 94 3.19 15.17 7.59
C LYS A 94 3.35 13.70 8.08
N ALA A 95 3.40 13.51 9.40
CA ALA A 95 3.50 12.19 10.01
C ALA A 95 2.26 11.33 9.69
N GLY A 96 1.05 11.83 9.89
CA GLY A 96 -0.18 11.09 9.61
C GLY A 96 -0.31 10.69 8.14
N ARG A 97 0.00 11.61 7.20
CA ARG A 97 0.01 11.28 5.78
C ARG A 97 1.04 10.22 5.41
N ARG A 98 2.26 10.29 6.00
CA ARG A 98 3.30 9.29 5.78
C ARG A 98 2.91 7.91 6.28
N MET A 99 2.26 7.82 7.43
CA MET A 99 1.80 6.53 7.98
C MET A 99 0.78 5.87 7.06
N ILE A 100 -0.22 6.61 6.60
CA ILE A 100 -1.22 6.10 5.65
C ILE A 100 -0.54 5.67 4.34
N ALA A 101 0.28 6.53 3.76
CA ALA A 101 0.99 6.22 2.51
C ALA A 101 1.89 4.98 2.64
N ARG A 102 2.54 4.81 3.79
CA ARG A 102 3.35 3.63 4.10
C ARG A 102 2.50 2.37 4.19
N SER A 103 1.38 2.41 4.89
CA SER A 103 0.48 1.26 5.01
C SER A 103 -0.05 0.83 3.63
N ILE A 104 -0.41 1.79 2.78
CA ILE A 104 -0.81 1.52 1.39
C ILE A 104 0.34 0.88 0.62
N PHE A 105 1.54 1.46 0.70
CA PHE A 105 2.73 0.94 0.02
C PHE A 105 3.03 -0.50 0.45
N LEU A 106 3.04 -0.79 1.75
CA LEU A 106 3.31 -2.14 2.27
C LEU A 106 2.23 -3.14 1.84
N GLY A 107 0.97 -2.72 1.78
CA GLY A 107 -0.11 -3.56 1.27
C GLY A 107 0.07 -3.93 -0.20
N ILE A 108 0.41 -2.95 -1.05
CA ILE A 108 0.71 -3.16 -2.47
C ILE A 108 1.95 -4.05 -2.62
N HIS A 109 3.00 -3.75 -1.87
CA HIS A 109 4.24 -4.52 -1.90
C HIS A 109 4.00 -6.00 -1.55
N ASN A 110 3.26 -6.27 -0.47
CA ASN A 110 2.93 -7.64 -0.05
C ASN A 110 2.09 -8.37 -1.09
N TYR A 111 1.16 -7.68 -1.74
CA TYR A 111 0.38 -8.26 -2.82
C TYR A 111 1.27 -8.75 -3.97
N PHE A 112 2.17 -7.90 -4.47
CA PHE A 112 3.06 -8.27 -5.58
C PHE A 112 4.19 -9.22 -5.17
N LYS A 113 4.56 -9.26 -3.90
CA LYS A 113 5.52 -10.24 -3.37
C LYS A 113 4.96 -11.66 -3.41
N GLU A 114 3.67 -11.82 -3.09
CA GLU A 114 3.00 -13.12 -3.09
C GLU A 114 2.57 -13.58 -4.49
N ALA A 115 2.22 -12.63 -5.37
CA ALA A 115 1.79 -12.89 -6.73
C ALA A 115 2.49 -11.93 -7.72
N PRO A 116 3.81 -12.10 -7.94
CA PRO A 116 4.55 -11.25 -8.87
C PRO A 116 4.04 -11.41 -10.29
N VAL A 117 3.96 -10.30 -11.01
CA VAL A 117 3.56 -10.30 -12.43
C VAL A 117 4.75 -10.78 -13.25
N SER A 118 4.55 -11.87 -14.02
CA SER A 118 5.60 -12.46 -14.85
C SER A 118 6.14 -11.47 -15.89
N GLY A 119 7.46 -11.50 -16.10
CA GLY A 119 8.16 -10.58 -17.01
C GLY A 119 8.42 -9.19 -16.44
N THR A 120 8.02 -8.92 -15.18
CA THR A 120 8.34 -7.65 -14.51
C THR A 120 9.57 -7.77 -13.62
N LEU A 121 10.16 -6.63 -13.25
CA LEU A 121 11.27 -6.59 -12.29
C LEU A 121 10.87 -7.20 -10.93
N LEU A 122 9.57 -7.24 -10.62
CA LEU A 122 9.04 -7.82 -9.38
C LEU A 122 9.15 -9.34 -9.34
N GLU A 123 9.19 -10.03 -10.49
CA GLU A 123 9.38 -11.49 -10.55
C GLU A 123 10.74 -11.93 -9.97
N ASN A 124 11.76 -11.08 -10.17
CA ASN A 124 13.12 -11.28 -9.66
C ASN A 124 13.43 -10.38 -8.45
N TYR A 125 12.38 -9.80 -7.84
CA TYR A 125 12.53 -8.87 -6.76
C TYR A 125 13.13 -9.56 -5.52
N GLN A 126 14.40 -9.28 -5.28
CA GLN A 126 15.01 -9.61 -4.00
C GLN A 126 14.38 -8.69 -2.96
N ASN A 127 14.05 -9.22 -1.78
CA ASN A 127 13.36 -8.54 -0.68
C ASN A 127 14.11 -7.30 -0.11
N TYR A 128 14.87 -6.60 -0.95
CA TYR A 128 15.73 -5.49 -0.56
C TYR A 128 15.51 -4.28 -1.45
N LEU A 129 15.34 -3.13 -0.83
CA LEU A 129 15.50 -1.83 -1.48
C LEU A 129 16.96 -1.40 -1.33
N ASN A 130 17.63 -1.04 -2.41
CA ASN A 130 18.94 -0.38 -2.35
C ASN A 130 18.71 1.11 -2.04
N TYR A 131 19.25 1.56 -0.91
CA TYR A 131 19.17 2.96 -0.49
C TYR A 131 20.56 3.58 -0.44
N GLU A 132 20.76 4.67 -1.17
CA GLU A 132 21.97 5.47 -1.12
C GLU A 132 21.88 6.47 0.04
N ILE A 133 22.79 6.35 0.98
CA ILE A 133 22.87 7.21 2.17
C ILE A 133 23.16 8.64 1.78
N GLN A 134 22.32 9.55 2.24
CA GLN A 134 22.46 10.98 2.01
C GLN A 134 23.22 11.64 3.17
N LYS A 135 23.78 12.81 2.89
CA LYS A 135 24.44 13.60 3.93
C LYS A 135 23.48 13.96 5.05
N GLY A 136 23.82 13.57 6.28
CA GLY A 136 23.00 13.80 7.47
C GLY A 136 22.04 12.65 7.82
N ASP A 137 22.00 11.57 7.03
CA ASP A 137 21.21 10.40 7.37
C ASP A 137 21.81 9.68 8.60
N VAL A 138 20.92 9.19 9.46
CA VAL A 138 21.25 8.28 10.56
C VAL A 138 20.39 7.00 10.44
N LEU A 139 20.96 5.86 10.83
CA LEU A 139 20.28 4.56 10.69
C LEU A 139 18.92 4.51 11.35
N SER A 140 18.74 5.18 12.49
CA SER A 140 17.45 5.24 13.19
C SER A 140 16.38 5.96 12.39
N GLU A 141 16.71 7.06 11.71
CA GLU A 141 15.76 7.78 10.85
C GLU A 141 15.46 7.01 9.56
N ILE A 142 16.48 6.36 8.98
CA ILE A 142 16.29 5.45 7.84
C ILE A 142 15.36 4.30 8.23
N ALA A 143 15.61 3.67 9.38
CA ALA A 143 14.76 2.59 9.89
C ALA A 143 13.30 3.03 10.07
N ILE A 144 13.06 4.20 10.66
CA ILE A 144 11.71 4.78 10.79
C ILE A 144 11.10 5.09 9.41
N ARG A 145 11.87 5.64 8.50
CA ARG A 145 11.43 6.02 7.14
C ARG A 145 10.94 4.79 6.35
N PHE A 146 11.66 3.69 6.44
CA PHE A 146 11.34 2.45 5.73
C PHE A 146 10.56 1.44 6.58
N GLY A 147 10.39 1.71 7.88
CA GLY A 147 9.61 0.91 8.80
C GLY A 147 10.18 -0.45 9.12
N VAL A 148 11.48 -0.49 9.17
CA VAL A 148 12.28 -1.63 9.60
C VAL A 148 12.97 -1.29 10.92
N THR A 149 13.66 -2.26 11.51
CA THR A 149 14.49 -2.02 12.69
C THR A 149 15.93 -1.67 12.28
N VAL A 150 16.64 -0.92 13.12
CA VAL A 150 18.08 -0.67 12.93
C VAL A 150 18.86 -1.99 12.90
N ASP A 151 18.44 -2.96 13.73
CA ASP A 151 19.05 -4.30 13.76
C ASP A 151 18.90 -5.06 12.46
N SER A 152 17.71 -4.97 11.80
CA SER A 152 17.49 -5.56 10.49
C SER A 152 18.45 -4.93 9.46
N ILE A 153 18.58 -3.60 9.42
CA ILE A 153 19.50 -2.92 8.52
C ILE A 153 20.95 -3.37 8.79
N ASN A 154 21.36 -3.40 10.05
CA ASN A 154 22.72 -3.81 10.43
C ASN A 154 23.02 -5.25 9.99
N LYS A 155 22.13 -6.19 10.25
CA LYS A 155 22.31 -7.60 9.86
C LYS A 155 22.39 -7.78 8.36
N THR A 156 21.44 -7.16 7.63
CA THR A 156 21.38 -7.28 6.16
C THR A 156 22.60 -6.71 5.46
N ASN A 157 23.26 -5.73 6.08
CA ASN A 157 24.43 -5.02 5.49
C ASN A 157 25.76 -5.31 6.18
N ASN A 158 25.79 -6.18 7.18
CA ASN A 158 26.98 -6.44 8.00
C ASN A 158 27.59 -5.15 8.58
N LEU A 159 26.73 -4.27 9.12
CA LEU A 159 27.10 -2.97 9.67
C LEU A 159 27.30 -2.97 11.19
N GLU A 160 27.37 -4.13 11.83
CA GLU A 160 27.55 -4.23 13.29
C GLU A 160 28.76 -3.40 13.71
N ASN A 161 28.48 -2.35 14.50
CA ASN A 161 29.49 -1.37 14.99
C ASN A 161 30.22 -0.55 13.91
N LYS A 162 29.69 -0.46 12.69
CA LYS A 162 30.28 0.36 11.61
C LYS A 162 29.46 1.64 11.41
N SER A 163 30.17 2.74 11.13
CA SER A 163 29.55 3.99 10.73
C SER A 163 29.06 3.91 9.28
N ILE A 164 27.96 4.61 8.98
CA ILE A 164 27.46 4.80 7.61
C ILE A 164 28.00 6.10 7.03
N PHE A 165 28.19 6.16 5.71
CA PHE A 165 28.78 7.31 5.03
C PHE A 165 27.89 7.75 3.86
N PRO A 166 27.79 9.05 3.55
CA PRO A 166 27.11 9.54 2.36
C PRO A 166 27.66 8.89 1.08
N GLY A 167 26.74 8.48 0.17
CA GLY A 167 27.07 7.74 -1.05
C GLY A 167 27.20 6.22 -0.87
N GLN A 168 27.16 5.72 0.36
CA GLN A 168 27.14 4.28 0.62
C GLN A 168 25.77 3.73 0.28
N ILE A 169 25.72 2.61 -0.46
CA ILE A 169 24.48 1.89 -0.76
C ILE A 169 24.26 0.82 0.30
N ILE A 170 23.12 0.88 0.96
CA ILE A 170 22.66 -0.14 1.90
C ILE A 170 21.42 -0.85 1.38
N ARG A 171 21.29 -2.13 1.73
CA ARG A 171 20.09 -2.94 1.46
C ARG A 171 19.14 -2.82 2.63
N ILE A 172 17.90 -2.46 2.35
CA ILE A 172 16.84 -2.37 3.34
C ILE A 172 15.84 -3.46 3.01
N GLU A 173 15.69 -4.42 3.91
CA GLU A 173 14.69 -5.48 3.80
C GLU A 173 13.30 -4.88 4.02
N ILE A 174 12.35 -5.10 3.08
CA ILE A 174 11.00 -4.52 3.10
C ILE A 174 9.96 -5.62 3.28
#